data_6d33398d183a78908517bfcd697cef84
#
_entry.id   6d33398d183a78908517bfcd697cef84
#
_cell.length_a   1.000
_cell.length_b   1.000
_cell.length_c   1.000
_cell.angle_alpha   90.00
_cell.angle_beta   90.00
_cell.angle_gamma   90.00
#
_symmetry.space_group_name_H-M   'P 1'
#
loop_
_entity.id
_entity.type
_entity.pdbx_description
1 polymer ?
#
loop_
_entity_poly.entity_id
_entity_poly.type
_entity_poly.pdbx_seq_one_letter_code
_entity_poly.pdbx_strand_id
1 'polypeptide(L)'
;MLRLPELRDAPALSRFAGDIDVAKMTSRIPSPYPLISAEIWVLQTRAGWVPGRNTSMTVEMDGALAGGGGVFRRAPDSDWEIGYWIAKPFWGQGLGTEIGRALVDYARTELGAGRVVAGHYADNPASGRILQKLGFEYTGEEPHLFSMARMGRYPCKSMTLVGEKQTAA
;
A
#
# COMPACT_ATOMS: atom_id res chain seq x y z
N MET A 1 7.39 -6.43 10.73
CA MET A 1 6.68 -7.64 10.25
C MET A 1 5.36 -7.27 9.60
N LEU A 2 5.03 -7.88 8.45
CA LEU A 2 3.70 -7.80 7.83
C LEU A 2 2.80 -8.92 8.37
N ARG A 3 1.59 -8.59 8.81
CA ARG A 3 0.61 -9.56 9.33
C ARG A 3 -0.83 -9.12 9.02
N LEU A 4 -1.77 -10.04 9.17
CA LEU A 4 -3.19 -9.68 9.11
C LEU A 4 -3.53 -8.71 10.24
N PRO A 5 -4.42 -7.72 9.99
CA PRO A 5 -4.86 -6.80 11.03
C PRO A 5 -5.65 -7.51 12.12
N GLU A 6 -5.55 -7.01 13.34
CA GLU A 6 -6.31 -7.48 14.51
C GLU A 6 -7.13 -6.32 15.09
N LEU A 7 -8.21 -6.63 15.83
CA LEU A 7 -9.04 -5.57 16.43
C LEU A 7 -8.25 -4.63 17.35
N ARG A 8 -7.20 -5.14 17.99
CA ARG A 8 -6.29 -4.31 18.79
C ARG A 8 -5.56 -3.23 17.98
N ASP A 9 -5.49 -3.37 16.66
CA ASP A 9 -4.86 -2.39 15.78
C ASP A 9 -5.77 -1.17 15.52
N ALA A 10 -7.09 -1.32 15.69
CA ALA A 10 -8.05 -0.30 15.29
C ALA A 10 -7.80 1.09 15.90
N PRO A 11 -7.45 1.24 17.20
CA PRO A 11 -7.10 2.56 17.75
C PRO A 11 -5.88 3.19 17.08
N ALA A 12 -4.84 2.40 16.80
CA ALA A 12 -3.63 2.88 16.13
C ALA A 12 -3.88 3.17 14.65
N LEU A 13 -4.70 2.36 13.96
CA LEU A 13 -5.16 2.64 12.59
C LEU A 13 -5.92 3.97 12.53
N SER A 14 -6.91 4.16 13.41
CA SER A 14 -7.67 5.41 13.50
C SER A 14 -6.75 6.62 13.68
N ARG A 15 -5.78 6.53 14.60
CA ARG A 15 -4.85 7.61 14.92
C ARG A 15 -3.84 7.86 13.80
N PHE A 16 -3.14 6.83 13.34
CA PHE A 16 -1.98 7.00 12.47
C PHE A 16 -2.35 7.05 10.98
N ALA A 17 -3.26 6.17 10.53
CA ALA A 17 -3.72 6.23 9.17
C ALA A 17 -4.64 7.44 8.93
N GLY A 18 -5.40 7.86 9.96
CA GLY A 18 -6.25 9.04 9.93
C GLY A 18 -5.51 10.39 10.05
N ASP A 19 -4.21 10.39 10.36
CA ASP A 19 -3.38 11.60 10.28
C ASP A 19 -3.44 12.17 8.86
N ILE A 20 -3.76 13.45 8.73
CA ILE A 20 -3.96 14.08 7.41
C ILE A 20 -2.72 13.97 6.52
N ASP A 21 -1.51 14.02 7.08
CA ASP A 21 -0.27 13.90 6.32
C ASP A 21 -0.06 12.50 5.74
N VAL A 22 -0.66 11.48 6.36
CA VAL A 22 -0.70 10.10 5.88
C VAL A 22 -1.88 9.89 4.94
N ALA A 23 -3.09 10.18 5.41
CA ALA A 23 -4.33 9.91 4.70
C ALA A 23 -4.41 10.61 3.34
N LYS A 24 -3.97 11.89 3.26
CA LYS A 24 -3.96 12.66 1.99
C LYS A 24 -3.11 12.03 0.89
N MET A 25 -2.15 11.17 1.25
CA MET A 25 -1.27 10.46 0.31
C MET A 25 -1.80 9.08 -0.06
N THR A 26 -3.02 8.76 0.36
CA THR A 26 -3.74 7.53 0.04
C THR A 26 -5.07 7.82 -0.65
N SER A 27 -5.58 6.83 -1.37
CA SER A 27 -6.88 6.98 -2.07
C SER A 27 -8.09 6.66 -1.17
N ARG A 28 -7.95 5.73 -0.24
CA ARG A 28 -9.09 5.11 0.47
C ARG A 28 -9.16 5.42 1.97
N ILE A 29 -8.17 6.07 2.53
CA ILE A 29 -8.14 6.39 3.97
C ILE A 29 -8.73 7.78 4.16
N PRO A 30 -9.81 7.92 4.95
CA PRO A 30 -10.38 9.23 5.27
C PRO A 30 -9.55 9.95 6.34
N SER A 31 -9.73 11.26 6.46
CA SER A 31 -9.23 12.04 7.60
C SER A 31 -10.33 13.01 8.06
N PRO A 32 -10.78 12.90 9.31
CA PRO A 32 -10.40 11.91 10.33
C PRO A 32 -10.81 10.48 9.96
N TYR A 33 -10.15 9.49 10.53
CA TYR A 33 -10.50 8.08 10.38
C TYR A 33 -11.19 7.59 11.66
N PRO A 34 -12.53 7.48 11.70
CA PRO A 34 -13.27 7.10 12.91
C PRO A 34 -12.87 5.70 13.39
N LEU A 35 -12.80 5.50 14.71
CA LEU A 35 -12.45 4.21 15.31
C LEU A 35 -13.34 3.08 14.79
N ILE A 36 -14.64 3.30 14.76
CA ILE A 36 -15.60 2.29 14.25
C ILE A 36 -15.31 1.89 12.80
N SER A 37 -14.86 2.84 11.96
CA SER A 37 -14.48 2.54 10.57
C SER A 37 -13.21 1.70 10.50
N ALA A 38 -12.25 1.92 11.40
CA ALA A 38 -11.05 1.10 11.51
C ALA A 38 -11.38 -0.32 11.98
N GLU A 39 -12.27 -0.47 12.96
CA GLU A 39 -12.76 -1.77 13.43
C GLU A 39 -13.47 -2.54 12.31
N ILE A 40 -14.39 -1.90 11.60
CA ILE A 40 -15.09 -2.49 10.44
C ILE A 40 -14.08 -2.92 9.38
N TRP A 41 -13.08 -2.08 9.05
CA TRP A 41 -12.05 -2.43 8.08
C TRP A 41 -11.25 -3.67 8.51
N VAL A 42 -10.88 -3.77 9.79
CA VAL A 42 -10.19 -4.95 10.34
C VAL A 42 -11.03 -6.21 10.16
N LEU A 43 -12.30 -6.16 10.56
CA LEU A 43 -13.21 -7.30 10.46
C LEU A 43 -13.43 -7.73 9.01
N GLN A 44 -13.66 -6.78 8.10
CA GLN A 44 -13.84 -7.06 6.68
C GLN A 44 -12.57 -7.63 6.03
N THR A 45 -11.40 -7.09 6.37
CA THR A 45 -10.11 -7.59 5.87
C THR A 45 -9.87 -9.03 6.30
N ARG A 46 -10.13 -9.35 7.56
CA ARG A 46 -10.00 -10.73 8.06
C ARG A 46 -11.02 -11.69 7.45
N ALA A 47 -12.28 -11.28 7.37
CA ALA A 47 -13.34 -12.10 6.80
C ALA A 47 -13.16 -12.35 5.29
N GLY A 48 -12.61 -11.38 4.57
CA GLY A 48 -12.34 -11.47 3.13
C GLY A 48 -10.98 -12.04 2.76
N TRP A 49 -10.15 -12.40 3.75
CA TRP A 49 -8.82 -12.91 3.47
C TRP A 49 -8.88 -14.32 2.86
N VAL A 50 -8.31 -14.45 1.68
CA VAL A 50 -8.15 -15.72 0.96
C VAL A 50 -6.75 -15.75 0.34
N PRO A 51 -5.96 -16.83 0.54
CA PRO A 51 -4.67 -16.97 -0.13
C PRO A 51 -4.79 -16.83 -1.65
N GLY A 52 -3.82 -16.17 -2.27
CA GLY A 52 -3.80 -15.96 -3.72
C GLY A 52 -4.77 -14.88 -4.24
N ARG A 53 -5.37 -14.11 -3.37
CA ARG A 53 -6.25 -12.97 -3.72
C ARG A 53 -5.72 -11.65 -3.19
N ASN A 54 -6.49 -10.57 -3.41
CA ASN A 54 -6.20 -9.25 -2.85
C ASN A 54 -5.99 -9.37 -1.35
N THR A 55 -4.89 -8.80 -0.87
CA THR A 55 -4.57 -8.84 0.54
C THR A 55 -4.24 -7.45 1.07
N SER A 56 -4.66 -7.20 2.31
CA SER A 56 -4.29 -6.00 3.07
C SER A 56 -3.72 -6.44 4.40
N MET A 57 -2.59 -5.85 4.78
CA MET A 57 -1.84 -6.22 5.97
C MET A 57 -1.50 -4.97 6.78
N THR A 58 -1.31 -5.16 8.06
CA THR A 58 -0.68 -4.18 8.95
C THR A 58 0.82 -4.45 9.06
N VAL A 59 1.56 -3.39 9.30
CA VAL A 59 2.99 -3.42 9.56
C VAL A 59 3.20 -3.22 11.06
N GLU A 60 3.83 -4.18 11.69
CA GLU A 60 4.23 -4.10 13.09
C GLU A 60 5.75 -3.94 13.21
N MET A 61 6.18 -3.01 14.05
CA MET A 61 7.57 -2.76 14.40
C MET A 61 7.65 -2.61 15.92
N ASP A 62 8.46 -3.43 16.58
CA ASP A 62 8.66 -3.45 18.04
C ASP A 62 7.34 -3.50 18.83
N GLY A 63 6.40 -4.30 18.37
CA GLY A 63 5.08 -4.47 19.00
C GLY A 63 4.08 -3.35 18.74
N ALA A 64 4.46 -2.31 17.99
CA ALA A 64 3.60 -1.19 17.63
C ALA A 64 3.19 -1.23 16.16
N LEU A 65 1.98 -0.76 15.86
CA LEU A 65 1.53 -0.56 14.48
C LEU A 65 2.31 0.60 13.85
N ALA A 66 3.11 0.29 12.84
CA ALA A 66 3.96 1.25 12.13
C ALA A 66 3.45 1.65 10.75
N GLY A 67 2.44 0.95 10.23
CA GLY A 67 1.90 1.22 8.90
C GLY A 67 0.96 0.13 8.40
N GLY A 68 0.75 0.12 7.11
CA GLY A 68 0.02 -0.92 6.42
C GLY A 68 0.36 -0.98 4.94
N GLY A 69 0.03 -2.09 4.32
CA GLY A 69 0.24 -2.29 2.90
C GLY A 69 -0.58 -3.45 2.37
N GLY A 70 -0.56 -3.62 1.07
CA GLY A 70 -1.28 -4.71 0.44
C GLY A 70 -0.90 -4.90 -1.02
N VAL A 71 -1.33 -6.03 -1.53
CA VAL A 71 -1.24 -6.38 -2.95
C VAL A 71 -2.65 -6.65 -3.45
N PHE A 72 -3.02 -6.00 -4.52
CA PHE A 72 -4.38 -6.11 -5.07
C PHE A 72 -4.36 -5.95 -6.59
N ARG A 73 -5.40 -6.41 -7.23
CA ARG A 73 -5.69 -6.12 -8.63
C ARG A 73 -7.14 -5.70 -8.81
N ARG A 74 -7.38 -4.84 -9.78
CA ARG A 74 -8.69 -4.21 -10.00
C ARG A 74 -9.64 -5.12 -10.77
N ALA A 75 -9.09 -5.98 -11.62
CA ALA A 75 -9.81 -6.98 -12.40
C ALA A 75 -8.98 -8.28 -12.45
N PRO A 76 -9.61 -9.43 -12.74
CA PRO A 76 -8.91 -10.73 -12.81
C PRO A 76 -7.68 -10.72 -13.70
N ASP A 77 -7.73 -10.02 -14.83
CA ASP A 77 -6.68 -9.96 -15.84
C ASP A 77 -5.80 -8.69 -15.76
N SER A 78 -6.00 -7.84 -14.73
CA SER A 78 -5.13 -6.69 -14.51
C SER A 78 -3.86 -7.07 -13.77
N ASP A 79 -2.83 -6.22 -13.90
CA ASP A 79 -1.60 -6.37 -13.14
C ASP A 79 -1.83 -6.29 -11.63
N TRP A 80 -0.94 -6.90 -10.87
CA TRP A 80 -0.91 -6.75 -9.43
C TRP A 80 -0.36 -5.39 -9.04
N GLU A 81 -1.10 -4.66 -8.23
CA GLU A 81 -0.75 -3.35 -7.70
C GLU A 81 -0.35 -3.47 -6.24
N ILE A 82 0.79 -2.87 -5.86
CA ILE A 82 1.16 -2.72 -4.46
C ILE A 82 0.82 -1.32 -3.97
N GLY A 83 0.38 -1.25 -2.71
CA GLY A 83 0.18 0.02 -2.01
C GLY A 83 0.56 -0.09 -0.55
N TYR A 84 1.09 0.98 0.02
CA TYR A 84 1.50 1.04 1.43
C TYR A 84 1.38 2.45 1.99
N TRP A 85 1.33 2.53 3.29
CA TRP A 85 1.44 3.77 4.07
C TRP A 85 2.25 3.51 5.34
N ILE A 86 2.92 4.53 5.83
CA ILE A 86 3.75 4.49 7.04
C ILE A 86 3.24 5.51 8.02
N ALA A 87 3.09 5.14 9.28
CA ALA A 87 2.75 6.05 10.35
C ALA A 87 3.86 7.09 10.54
N LYS A 88 3.50 8.34 10.74
CA LYS A 88 4.41 9.49 10.79
C LYS A 88 5.60 9.32 11.76
N PRO A 89 5.44 8.71 12.97
CA PRO A 89 6.58 8.48 13.86
C PRO A 89 7.67 7.56 13.30
N PHE A 90 7.37 6.79 12.26
CA PHE A 90 8.28 5.82 11.64
C PHE A 90 8.84 6.29 10.28
N TRP A 91 8.61 7.55 9.90
CA TRP A 91 9.17 8.10 8.69
C TRP A 91 10.69 8.26 8.77
N GLY A 92 11.37 8.21 7.62
CA GLY A 92 12.83 8.41 7.54
C GLY A 92 13.69 7.21 7.98
N GLN A 93 13.07 6.12 8.43
CA GLN A 93 13.77 4.93 8.96
C GLN A 93 13.96 3.79 7.94
N GLY A 94 13.68 4.03 6.65
CA GLY A 94 13.82 3.00 5.60
C GLY A 94 12.65 2.01 5.50
N LEU A 95 11.71 2.06 6.43
CA LEU A 95 10.58 1.11 6.53
C LEU A 95 9.75 1.00 5.24
N GLY A 96 9.55 2.11 4.53
CA GLY A 96 8.80 2.10 3.27
C GLY A 96 9.45 1.24 2.18
N THR A 97 10.79 1.23 2.10
CA THR A 97 11.52 0.39 1.16
C THR A 97 11.44 -1.09 1.56
N GLU A 98 11.54 -1.38 2.86
CA GLU A 98 11.44 -2.73 3.40
C GLU A 98 10.04 -3.33 3.13
N ILE A 99 8.98 -2.57 3.43
CA ILE A 99 7.59 -2.99 3.18
C ILE A 99 7.35 -3.17 1.68
N GLY A 100 7.75 -2.19 0.87
CA GLY A 100 7.57 -2.27 -0.57
C GLY A 100 8.26 -3.50 -1.18
N ARG A 101 9.47 -3.85 -0.71
CA ARG A 101 10.17 -5.07 -1.12
C ARG A 101 9.37 -6.31 -0.73
N ALA A 102 8.94 -6.43 0.52
CA ALA A 102 8.16 -7.58 0.97
C ALA A 102 6.84 -7.75 0.19
N LEU A 103 6.18 -6.64 -0.19
CA LEU A 103 4.97 -6.69 -1.01
C LEU A 103 5.27 -7.14 -2.45
N VAL A 104 6.38 -6.68 -3.04
CA VAL A 104 6.83 -7.14 -4.37
C VAL A 104 7.16 -8.63 -4.34
N ASP A 105 7.93 -9.05 -3.33
CA ASP A 105 8.30 -10.47 -3.18
C ASP A 105 7.05 -11.33 -3.04
N TYR A 106 6.11 -10.93 -2.18
CA TYR A 106 4.82 -11.63 -2.03
C TYR A 106 4.04 -11.69 -3.35
N ALA A 107 3.96 -10.57 -4.09
CA ALA A 107 3.28 -10.55 -5.38
C ALA A 107 3.90 -11.55 -6.38
N ARG A 108 5.21 -11.67 -6.39
CA ARG A 108 5.93 -12.57 -7.31
C ARG A 108 5.87 -14.02 -6.88
N THR A 109 6.16 -14.31 -5.61
CA THR A 109 6.30 -15.69 -5.11
C THR A 109 4.96 -16.36 -4.84
N GLU A 110 4.02 -15.64 -4.22
CA GLU A 110 2.74 -16.21 -3.80
C GLU A 110 1.61 -16.00 -4.82
N LEU A 111 1.67 -14.89 -5.59
CA LEU A 111 0.61 -14.54 -6.54
C LEU A 111 1.02 -14.74 -8.00
N GLY A 112 2.26 -15.13 -8.27
CA GLY A 112 2.77 -15.39 -9.63
C GLY A 112 2.78 -14.13 -10.52
N ALA A 113 2.97 -12.95 -9.94
CA ALA A 113 2.93 -11.69 -10.67
C ALA A 113 4.12 -11.56 -11.65
N GLY A 114 3.84 -11.58 -12.95
CA GLY A 114 4.85 -11.31 -13.98
C GLY A 114 5.20 -9.81 -14.06
N ARG A 115 4.22 -8.95 -13.80
CA ARG A 115 4.37 -7.48 -13.72
C ARG A 115 3.70 -6.98 -12.46
N VAL A 116 4.37 -6.07 -11.76
CA VAL A 116 3.83 -5.38 -10.59
C VAL A 116 3.74 -3.89 -10.90
N VAL A 117 2.61 -3.28 -10.57
CA VAL A 117 2.39 -1.85 -10.75
C VAL A 117 2.25 -1.16 -9.40
N ALA A 118 2.51 0.13 -9.38
CA ALA A 118 2.33 1.01 -8.24
C ALA A 118 2.07 2.43 -8.72
N GLY A 119 1.61 3.28 -7.82
CA GLY A 119 1.47 4.70 -8.09
C GLY A 119 1.60 5.53 -6.83
N HIS A 120 1.88 6.82 -7.03
CA HIS A 120 1.88 7.79 -5.95
C HIS A 120 1.30 9.12 -6.42
N TYR A 121 0.67 9.86 -5.54
CA TYR A 121 0.25 11.23 -5.87
C TYR A 121 1.47 12.09 -6.26
N ALA A 122 1.30 12.97 -7.23
CA ALA A 122 2.39 13.80 -7.74
C ALA A 122 3.06 14.66 -6.66
N ASP A 123 2.30 15.03 -5.63
CA ASP A 123 2.76 15.76 -4.44
C ASP A 123 3.35 14.85 -3.34
N ASN A 124 3.56 13.54 -3.62
CA ASN A 124 4.25 12.60 -2.74
C ASN A 124 5.57 12.09 -3.35
N PRO A 125 6.59 12.92 -3.51
CA PRO A 125 7.86 12.50 -4.10
C PRO A 125 8.62 11.47 -3.24
N ALA A 126 8.30 11.37 -1.95
CA ALA A 126 8.91 10.39 -1.06
C ALA A 126 8.54 8.96 -1.47
N SER A 127 7.25 8.69 -1.78
CA SER A 127 6.81 7.39 -2.29
C SER A 127 7.46 7.08 -3.64
N GLY A 128 7.55 8.06 -4.55
CA GLY A 128 8.23 7.89 -5.83
C GLY A 128 9.69 7.44 -5.67
N ARG A 129 10.45 8.07 -4.76
CA ARG A 129 11.84 7.65 -4.47
C ARG A 129 11.94 6.24 -3.90
N ILE A 130 10.97 5.82 -3.08
CA ILE A 130 10.91 4.45 -2.55
C ILE A 130 10.68 3.47 -3.70
N LEU A 131 9.70 3.72 -4.55
CA LEU A 131 9.39 2.87 -5.70
C LEU A 131 10.57 2.77 -6.67
N GLN A 132 11.26 3.87 -6.95
CA GLN A 132 12.49 3.84 -7.77
C GLN A 132 13.60 2.99 -7.15
N LYS A 133 13.81 3.06 -5.82
CA LYS A 133 14.76 2.18 -5.11
C LYS A 133 14.41 0.70 -5.20
N LEU A 134 13.13 0.38 -5.40
CA LEU A 134 12.64 -0.98 -5.61
C LEU A 134 12.74 -1.42 -7.09
N GLY A 135 13.19 -0.54 -7.98
CA GLY A 135 13.34 -0.82 -9.41
C GLY A 135 12.09 -0.49 -10.25
N PHE A 136 11.10 0.20 -9.68
CA PHE A 136 9.96 0.68 -10.48
C PHE A 136 10.37 1.85 -11.37
N GLU A 137 9.84 1.86 -12.59
CA GLU A 137 10.00 2.92 -13.58
C GLU A 137 8.67 3.62 -13.84
N TYR A 138 8.72 4.92 -14.12
CA TYR A 138 7.52 5.68 -14.50
C TYR A 138 7.02 5.24 -15.87
N THR A 139 5.71 5.04 -16.00
CA THR A 139 5.07 4.70 -17.27
C THR A 139 4.80 5.92 -18.15
N GLY A 140 4.87 7.12 -17.58
CA GLY A 140 4.43 8.36 -18.23
C GLY A 140 2.94 8.66 -18.06
N GLU A 141 2.16 7.74 -17.49
CA GLU A 141 0.75 7.96 -17.24
C GLU A 141 0.53 8.72 -15.93
N GLU A 142 -0.35 9.73 -15.97
CA GLU A 142 -0.73 10.56 -14.82
C GLU A 142 -2.25 10.61 -14.62
N PRO A 143 -2.89 9.49 -14.22
CA PRO A 143 -4.32 9.48 -13.94
C PRO A 143 -4.64 10.34 -12.72
N HIS A 144 -5.86 10.92 -12.70
CA HIS A 144 -6.37 11.61 -11.53
C HIS A 144 -7.12 10.62 -10.64
N LEU A 145 -6.58 10.31 -9.45
CA LEU A 145 -7.19 9.42 -8.49
C LEU A 145 -7.90 10.19 -7.38
N PHE A 146 -9.03 9.66 -6.94
CA PHE A 146 -9.78 10.23 -5.82
C PHE A 146 -9.04 10.00 -4.51
N SER A 147 -8.91 11.01 -3.67
CA SER A 147 -8.43 10.92 -2.30
C SER A 147 -9.58 11.19 -1.34
N MET A 148 -9.91 10.21 -0.49
CA MET A 148 -10.97 10.37 0.50
C MET A 148 -10.65 11.50 1.50
N ALA A 149 -9.42 11.57 1.96
CA ALA A 149 -9.00 12.60 2.93
C ALA A 149 -9.03 14.02 2.35
N ARG A 150 -8.86 14.16 1.02
CA ARG A 150 -8.86 15.46 0.33
C ARG A 150 -10.17 15.76 -0.39
N MET A 151 -11.13 14.83 -0.36
CA MET A 151 -12.43 14.93 -1.01
C MET A 151 -12.38 15.39 -2.48
N GLY A 152 -11.34 14.93 -3.23
CA GLY A 152 -11.13 15.38 -4.60
C GLY A 152 -10.21 14.44 -5.39
N ARG A 153 -10.07 14.71 -6.70
CA ARG A 153 -9.18 13.97 -7.59
C ARG A 153 -7.87 14.73 -7.79
N TYR A 154 -6.76 14.02 -7.64
CA TYR A 154 -5.41 14.58 -7.72
C TYR A 154 -4.55 13.75 -8.68
N PRO A 155 -3.58 14.38 -9.37
CA PRO A 155 -2.69 13.68 -10.30
C PRO A 155 -1.86 12.63 -9.55
N CYS A 156 -1.77 11.44 -10.14
CA CYS A 156 -1.04 10.31 -9.63
C CYS A 156 -0.09 9.81 -10.71
N LYS A 157 1.17 9.61 -10.37
CA LYS A 157 2.18 9.07 -11.29
C LYS A 157 2.15 7.56 -11.24
N SER A 158 1.90 6.92 -12.38
CA SER A 158 1.92 5.47 -12.53
C SER A 158 3.34 4.96 -12.71
N MET A 159 3.64 3.83 -12.08
CA MET A 159 4.94 3.16 -12.15
C MET A 159 4.77 1.66 -12.34
N THR A 160 5.72 1.02 -12.99
CA THR A 160 5.73 -0.41 -13.25
C THR A 160 7.08 -1.04 -12.89
N LEU A 161 7.03 -2.25 -12.37
CA LEU A 161 8.19 -3.11 -12.14
C LEU A 161 8.01 -4.35 -13.03
N VAL A 162 8.81 -4.42 -14.08
CA VAL A 162 8.84 -5.59 -14.97
C VAL A 162 9.70 -6.67 -14.31
N GLY A 163 9.23 -7.91 -14.29
CA GLY A 163 10.04 -9.06 -13.87
C GLY A 163 11.28 -9.17 -14.77
N GLU A 164 12.39 -9.64 -14.21
CA GLU A 164 13.51 -10.10 -15.04
C GLU A 164 12.95 -11.11 -16.05
N LYS A 165 13.26 -10.91 -17.34
CA LYS A 165 12.92 -11.90 -18.35
C LYS A 165 13.50 -13.23 -17.87
N GLN A 166 12.65 -14.22 -17.56
CA GLN A 166 13.14 -15.59 -17.46
C GLN A 166 13.86 -15.87 -18.77
N THR A 167 15.18 -15.87 -18.72
CA THR A 167 16.00 -16.40 -19.80
C THR A 167 15.67 -17.89 -19.83
N ALA A 168 14.84 -18.27 -20.81
CA ALA A 168 14.57 -19.67 -21.07
C ALA A 168 15.92 -20.36 -21.33
N ALA A 169 16.26 -21.29 -20.45
CA ALA A 169 17.40 -22.20 -20.64
C ALA A 169 16.99 -23.33 -21.59
#